data_8a1baa54fbed2bd8e5b5171ef92f4908
#
_entry.id   8a1baa54fbed2bd8e5b5171ef92f4908
#
_cell.length_a   1.000
_cell.length_b   1.000
_cell.length_c   1.000
_cell.angle_alpha   90.00
_cell.angle_beta   90.00
_cell.angle_gamma   90.00
#
_symmetry.space_group_name_H-M   'P 1'
#
loop_
_entity.id
_entity.type
_entity.pdbx_description
1 polymer ?
#
loop_
_entity_poly.entity_id
_entity_poly.type
_entity_poly.pdbx_seq_one_letter_code
_entity_poly.pdbx_strand_id
1 'polypeptide(L)'
;MESKNLPCPTSRLPGLALARRVPIGQILGVRWTGFMMCSAIAMVSAPAAGSPRSSNPAFLGIQMSDNRQGLCEVKRATPDSPAEAAGLRNSDIILSLNDKPIANCNALLDEITSHVPGDLVAIRLSRNTVPVLAKVQLTTRDALLRKVIGKPMVETNLVGVEDGATYDLSALRGTPAIIGLYDPACVDCGSLFSKFEAWTRDKAHKGGPQLLVLAVTSGKPPQDLKMLQRSLDVPLAAGDLGGADSDTSPFRELVISDRERLGVIVIDGRGTVQYVGPIAPNSDDTDAVLDELFAAADQAARRSK
;
A
#
# COMPACT_ATOMS: atom_id res chain seq x y z
N MET A 1 -14.08 -12.00 55.47
CA MET A 1 -13.73 -10.61 55.27
C MET A 1 -14.00 -10.33 53.83
N GLU A 2 -15.13 -10.15 53.55
CA GLU A 2 -16.13 -9.08 53.32
C GLU A 2 -15.81 -8.24 52.09
N SER A 3 -16.51 -8.58 51.08
CA SER A 3 -16.65 -7.88 49.79
C SER A 3 -17.44 -6.57 49.98
N LYS A 4 -16.95 -5.46 49.44
CA LYS A 4 -17.77 -4.25 49.31
C LYS A 4 -18.04 -3.97 47.82
N ASN A 5 -19.29 -4.21 47.45
CA ASN A 5 -19.93 -3.73 46.23
C ASN A 5 -20.12 -2.21 46.31
N LEU A 6 -19.77 -1.51 45.23
CA LEU A 6 -20.18 -0.12 44.98
C LEU A 6 -21.08 -0.08 43.73
N PRO A 7 -22.20 0.66 43.81
CA PRO A 7 -23.17 0.70 42.71
C PRO A 7 -22.85 1.75 41.66
N CYS A 8 -23.23 1.46 40.41
CA CYS A 8 -23.28 2.38 39.27
C CYS A 8 -24.32 3.49 39.45
N PRO A 9 -24.05 4.73 39.07
CA PRO A 9 -25.09 5.74 38.95
C PRO A 9 -25.69 5.74 37.53
N THR A 10 -27.02 5.54 37.52
CA THR A 10 -27.90 5.80 36.38
C THR A 10 -28.11 7.29 36.20
N SER A 11 -27.74 7.87 35.07
CA SER A 11 -28.14 9.22 34.67
C SER A 11 -29.20 9.16 33.58
N ARG A 12 -30.39 9.67 33.96
CA ARG A 12 -31.57 9.86 33.11
C ARG A 12 -31.33 11.01 32.12
N LEU A 13 -31.78 10.83 30.90
CA LEU A 13 -31.94 11.87 29.88
C LEU A 13 -33.27 12.62 30.12
N PRO A 14 -33.33 13.94 29.95
CA PRO A 14 -34.58 14.66 29.84
C PRO A 14 -34.97 15.03 28.40
N GLY A 15 -36.19 14.72 28.08
CA GLY A 15 -37.25 15.47 27.46
C GLY A 15 -37.00 16.16 26.11
N LEU A 16 -37.62 15.59 25.05
CA LEU A 16 -37.97 16.27 23.80
C LEU A 16 -38.93 17.43 24.06
N ALA A 17 -38.62 18.62 23.54
CA ALA A 17 -39.57 19.72 23.40
C ALA A 17 -39.83 20.00 21.92
N LEU A 18 -41.12 19.89 21.53
CA LEU A 18 -41.65 20.23 20.22
C LEU A 18 -41.48 21.71 19.89
N ALA A 19 -40.92 22.02 18.76
CA ALA A 19 -40.90 23.38 18.19
C ALA A 19 -42.12 23.62 17.29
N ARG A 20 -42.84 24.67 17.65
CA ARG A 20 -44.05 25.20 16.97
C ARG A 20 -43.75 25.76 15.59
N ARG A 21 -44.67 25.53 14.66
CA ARG A 21 -44.80 26.19 13.36
C ARG A 21 -45.25 27.65 13.58
N VAL A 22 -44.64 28.57 12.80
CA VAL A 22 -45.07 29.97 12.69
C VAL A 22 -45.52 30.21 11.24
N PRO A 23 -46.65 30.90 10.99
CA PRO A 23 -47.25 31.02 9.66
C PRO A 23 -46.68 32.21 8.89
N ILE A 24 -46.75 32.03 7.55
CA ILE A 24 -46.43 33.04 6.55
C ILE A 24 -47.50 34.13 6.55
N GLY A 25 -47.08 35.37 6.74
CA GLY A 25 -47.92 36.57 6.58
C GLY A 25 -47.26 37.52 5.59
N GLN A 26 -47.99 37.83 4.55
CA GLN A 26 -47.69 38.86 3.54
C GLN A 26 -47.74 40.25 4.17
N ILE A 27 -46.81 41.12 3.83
CA ILE A 27 -47.02 42.57 3.87
C ILE A 27 -46.32 43.23 2.67
N LEU A 28 -47.15 43.97 1.95
CA LEU A 28 -46.80 44.86 0.80
C LEU A 28 -45.99 46.09 1.23
N GLY A 29 -45.09 46.46 0.38
CA GLY A 29 -44.88 47.84 -0.13
C GLY A 29 -44.22 48.84 0.78
N VAL A 30 -42.95 49.20 0.54
CA VAL A 30 -42.43 50.58 0.73
C VAL A 30 -41.34 50.88 -0.33
N ARG A 31 -41.43 52.13 -0.78
CA ARG A 31 -40.78 52.81 -1.89
C ARG A 31 -39.27 52.97 -1.71
N TRP A 32 -38.55 52.94 -2.83
CA TRP A 32 -37.15 53.29 -3.05
C TRP A 32 -36.84 54.73 -2.67
N THR A 33 -35.80 54.95 -1.90
CA THR A 33 -34.96 56.14 -1.96
C THR A 33 -33.51 55.66 -1.78
N GLY A 34 -32.65 56.03 -2.74
CA GLY A 34 -31.30 55.54 -2.85
C GLY A 34 -30.36 56.00 -1.75
N PHE A 35 -29.51 55.10 -1.34
CA PHE A 35 -28.26 55.42 -0.65
C PHE A 35 -27.17 54.52 -1.22
N MET A 36 -26.26 55.16 -1.95
CA MET A 36 -25.08 54.56 -2.52
C MET A 36 -24.08 54.34 -1.38
N MET A 37 -24.03 53.13 -0.81
CA MET A 37 -23.01 52.72 0.16
C MET A 37 -22.03 51.81 -0.52
N CYS A 38 -20.83 52.31 -0.71
CA CYS A 38 -19.66 51.60 -1.23
C CYS A 38 -19.26 50.52 -0.16
N SER A 39 -19.71 49.27 -0.34
CA SER A 39 -19.25 48.17 0.49
C SER A 39 -17.93 47.65 -0.05
N ALA A 40 -16.86 47.98 0.66
CA ALA A 40 -15.56 47.31 0.47
C ALA A 40 -15.72 45.82 0.82
N ILE A 41 -15.73 44.96 -0.21
CA ILE A 41 -15.67 43.51 -0.03
C ILE A 41 -14.24 43.18 0.38
N ALA A 42 -14.01 43.00 1.68
CA ALA A 42 -12.80 42.40 2.17
C ALA A 42 -12.79 40.93 1.69
N MET A 43 -11.96 40.62 0.68
CA MET A 43 -11.64 39.26 0.31
C MET A 43 -10.89 38.61 1.48
N VAL A 44 -11.62 37.89 2.32
CA VAL A 44 -11.04 36.97 3.28
C VAL A 44 -10.47 35.82 2.44
N SER A 45 -9.17 35.82 2.23
CA SER A 45 -8.46 34.67 1.69
C SER A 45 -8.62 33.52 2.70
N ALA A 46 -9.49 32.58 2.39
CA ALA A 46 -9.56 31.32 3.14
C ALA A 46 -8.19 30.64 3.05
N PRO A 47 -7.62 30.13 4.17
CA PRO A 47 -6.42 29.32 4.09
C PRO A 47 -6.75 28.12 3.19
N ALA A 48 -5.90 27.88 2.19
CA ALA A 48 -6.00 26.71 1.34
C ALA A 48 -6.03 25.48 2.25
N ALA A 49 -7.19 24.84 2.33
CA ALA A 49 -7.32 23.54 2.99
C ALA A 49 -6.31 22.63 2.31
N GLY A 50 -5.34 22.13 3.09
CA GLY A 50 -4.35 21.19 2.59
C GLY A 50 -5.11 20.04 1.93
N SER A 51 -4.79 19.78 0.67
CA SER A 51 -5.39 18.67 -0.06
C SER A 51 -5.24 17.41 0.77
N PRO A 52 -6.30 16.58 0.92
CA PRO A 52 -6.18 15.32 1.62
C PRO A 52 -5.02 14.55 0.98
N ARG A 53 -4.07 14.08 1.80
CA ARG A 53 -2.97 13.23 1.31
C ARG A 53 -3.59 12.07 0.56
N SER A 54 -3.26 11.95 -0.71
CA SER A 54 -3.68 10.83 -1.54
C SER A 54 -3.35 9.53 -0.79
N SER A 55 -4.28 8.59 -0.72
CA SER A 55 -4.04 7.24 -0.20
C SER A 55 -2.91 6.53 -0.97
N ASN A 56 -2.53 7.08 -2.11
CA ASN A 56 -1.52 6.54 -3.02
C ASN A 56 -0.51 7.64 -3.40
N PRO A 57 0.52 7.89 -2.56
CA PRO A 57 1.48 8.98 -2.73
C PRO A 57 2.30 8.81 -4.01
N ALA A 58 2.83 9.95 -4.50
CA ALA A 58 3.76 9.94 -5.62
C ALA A 58 5.00 9.11 -5.30
N PHE A 59 5.51 8.40 -6.32
CA PHE A 59 6.57 7.42 -6.19
C PHE A 59 7.60 7.59 -7.32
N LEU A 60 8.88 7.60 -6.95
CA LEU A 60 10.01 7.73 -7.86
C LEU A 60 10.60 6.37 -8.25
N GLY A 61 10.65 5.44 -7.32
CA GLY A 61 11.21 4.10 -7.52
C GLY A 61 12.72 4.04 -7.39
N ILE A 62 13.26 4.51 -6.26
CA ILE A 62 14.67 4.35 -5.90
C ILE A 62 14.81 3.75 -4.51
N GLN A 63 15.82 2.91 -4.36
CA GLN A 63 16.42 2.66 -3.05
C GLN A 63 17.48 3.73 -2.80
N MET A 64 17.49 4.29 -1.62
CA MET A 64 18.38 5.40 -1.27
C MET A 64 18.85 5.29 0.17
N SER A 65 20.01 5.81 0.44
CA SER A 65 20.49 6.02 1.81
C SER A 65 21.42 7.22 1.86
N ASP A 66 21.50 7.87 3.01
CA ASP A 66 22.47 8.94 3.20
C ASP A 66 23.88 8.36 3.13
N ASN A 67 24.75 9.02 2.36
CA ASN A 67 26.15 8.67 2.29
C ASN A 67 26.90 9.19 3.54
N ARG A 68 28.23 8.96 3.61
CA ARG A 68 29.06 9.41 4.75
C ARG A 68 29.07 10.93 4.95
N GLN A 69 28.69 11.70 3.93
CA GLN A 69 28.59 13.17 3.97
C GLN A 69 27.18 13.65 4.33
N GLY A 70 26.24 12.72 4.56
CA GLY A 70 24.83 13.02 4.85
C GLY A 70 24.00 13.37 3.61
N LEU A 71 24.54 13.23 2.39
CA LEU A 71 23.83 13.49 1.14
C LEU A 71 23.07 12.26 0.69
N CYS A 72 21.91 12.45 0.07
CA CYS A 72 21.08 11.37 -0.45
C CYS A 72 21.70 10.70 -1.67
N GLU A 73 22.10 9.44 -1.52
CA GLU A 73 22.69 8.61 -2.56
C GLU A 73 21.72 7.56 -3.05
N VAL A 74 21.56 7.44 -4.35
CA VAL A 74 20.81 6.35 -4.98
C VAL A 74 21.61 5.06 -4.85
N LYS A 75 21.02 4.04 -4.23
CA LYS A 75 21.62 2.71 -4.15
C LYS A 75 21.18 1.84 -5.33
N ARG A 76 19.96 2.05 -5.80
CA ARG A 76 19.43 1.39 -6.99
C ARG A 76 18.15 2.07 -7.48
N ALA A 77 17.90 2.05 -8.77
CA ALA A 77 16.59 2.29 -9.33
C ALA A 77 15.79 0.97 -9.37
N THR A 78 14.53 1.03 -8.98
CA THR A 78 13.62 -0.12 -9.08
C THR A 78 13.33 -0.42 -10.55
N PRO A 79 13.36 -1.67 -10.99
CA PRO A 79 13.03 -2.05 -12.36
C PRO A 79 11.64 -1.54 -12.80
N ASP A 80 11.52 -1.14 -14.06
CA ASP A 80 10.32 -0.58 -14.67
C ASP A 80 9.80 0.73 -14.01
N SER A 81 10.59 1.33 -13.10
CA SER A 81 10.21 2.56 -12.38
C SER A 81 10.48 3.83 -13.19
N PRO A 82 9.87 4.97 -12.77
CA PRO A 82 10.22 6.28 -13.32
C PRO A 82 11.71 6.63 -13.21
N ALA A 83 12.34 6.25 -12.11
CA ALA A 83 13.77 6.50 -11.88
C ALA A 83 14.65 5.74 -12.88
N GLU A 84 14.37 4.47 -13.13
CA GLU A 84 15.10 3.68 -14.13
C GLU A 84 14.88 4.26 -15.52
N ALA A 85 13.64 4.57 -15.89
CA ALA A 85 13.32 5.17 -17.19
C ALA A 85 14.02 6.52 -17.42
N ALA A 86 14.23 7.30 -16.35
CA ALA A 86 14.97 8.54 -16.38
C ALA A 86 16.50 8.35 -16.29
N GLY A 87 16.97 7.11 -16.19
CA GLY A 87 18.38 6.76 -16.17
C GLY A 87 19.11 7.07 -14.86
N LEU A 88 18.40 7.11 -13.73
CA LEU A 88 19.03 7.16 -12.40
C LEU A 88 19.80 5.86 -12.16
N ARG A 89 20.96 5.96 -11.50
CA ARG A 89 21.88 4.82 -11.32
C ARG A 89 22.43 4.79 -9.89
N ASN A 90 23.00 3.64 -9.56
CA ASN A 90 23.76 3.49 -8.32
C ASN A 90 24.86 4.57 -8.20
N SER A 91 25.04 5.07 -7.01
CA SER A 91 25.99 6.13 -6.63
C SER A 91 25.68 7.53 -7.19
N ASP A 92 24.50 7.76 -7.77
CA ASP A 92 24.02 9.11 -8.04
C ASP A 92 23.72 9.83 -6.74
N ILE A 93 24.22 11.04 -6.57
CA ILE A 93 23.93 11.88 -5.40
C ILE A 93 22.89 12.90 -5.81
N ILE A 94 21.73 12.89 -5.16
CA ILE A 94 20.65 13.83 -5.45
C ILE A 94 20.96 15.19 -4.82
N LEU A 95 20.96 16.25 -5.63
CA LEU A 95 21.28 17.61 -5.21
C LEU A 95 20.05 18.49 -5.06
N SER A 96 19.10 18.39 -6.00
CA SER A 96 17.83 19.13 -5.92
C SER A 96 16.71 18.40 -6.68
N LEU A 97 15.46 18.71 -6.29
CA LEU A 97 14.24 18.37 -7.00
C LEU A 97 13.48 19.67 -7.30
N ASN A 98 13.17 19.95 -8.58
CA ASN A 98 12.54 21.21 -9.04
C ASN A 98 13.21 22.47 -8.43
N ASP A 99 14.55 22.52 -8.49
CA ASP A 99 15.38 23.60 -7.93
C ASP A 99 15.36 23.71 -6.38
N LYS A 100 14.55 22.93 -5.66
CA LYS A 100 14.59 22.84 -4.21
C LYS A 100 15.76 21.96 -3.78
N PRO A 101 16.72 22.47 -3.01
CA PRO A 101 17.87 21.68 -2.55
C PRO A 101 17.43 20.50 -1.68
N ILE A 102 18.06 19.36 -1.89
CA ILE A 102 17.84 18.13 -1.10
C ILE A 102 19.03 17.93 -0.18
N ALA A 103 18.77 18.04 1.14
CA ALA A 103 19.82 17.92 2.14
C ALA A 103 20.17 16.46 2.47
N ASN A 104 19.19 15.56 2.46
CA ASN A 104 19.32 14.15 2.79
C ASN A 104 18.16 13.34 2.18
N CYS A 105 18.13 12.03 2.37
CA CYS A 105 17.11 11.17 1.79
C CYS A 105 15.71 11.37 2.38
N ASN A 106 15.59 11.77 3.64
CA ASN A 106 14.29 12.11 4.22
C ASN A 106 13.69 13.36 3.53
N ALA A 107 14.52 14.40 3.31
CA ALA A 107 14.07 15.58 2.58
C ALA A 107 13.64 15.26 1.13
N LEU A 108 14.30 14.31 0.48
CA LEU A 108 13.88 13.83 -0.83
C LEU A 108 12.53 13.09 -0.76
N LEU A 109 12.35 12.23 0.23
CA LEU A 109 11.08 11.51 0.44
C LEU A 109 9.92 12.47 0.69
N ASP A 110 10.11 13.43 1.59
CA ASP A 110 9.10 14.46 1.89
C ASP A 110 8.74 15.26 0.64
N GLU A 111 9.74 15.62 -0.17
CA GLU A 111 9.50 16.38 -1.40
C GLU A 111 8.75 15.54 -2.43
N ILE A 112 9.15 14.29 -2.68
CA ILE A 112 8.44 13.39 -3.61
C ILE A 112 6.99 13.21 -3.17
N THR A 113 6.75 12.96 -1.88
CA THR A 113 5.41 12.72 -1.36
C THR A 113 4.52 13.96 -1.32
N SER A 114 5.09 15.16 -1.45
CA SER A 114 4.34 16.42 -1.62
C SER A 114 3.76 16.62 -3.01
N HIS A 115 4.28 15.88 -4.00
CA HIS A 115 3.79 15.88 -5.38
C HIS A 115 2.60 14.94 -5.56
N VAL A 116 1.91 15.11 -6.70
CA VAL A 116 0.87 14.15 -7.11
C VAL A 116 1.41 13.19 -8.20
N PRO A 117 0.90 11.95 -8.26
CA PRO A 117 1.24 11.02 -9.33
C PRO A 117 0.93 11.64 -10.71
N GLY A 118 1.88 11.52 -11.63
CA GLY A 118 1.80 12.14 -12.95
C GLY A 118 2.60 13.44 -13.09
N ASP A 119 3.02 14.06 -11.98
CA ASP A 119 3.86 15.25 -12.03
C ASP A 119 5.20 14.96 -12.71
N LEU A 120 5.62 15.89 -13.56
CA LEU A 120 6.95 15.88 -14.16
C LEU A 120 7.89 16.70 -13.29
N VAL A 121 8.88 16.06 -12.69
CA VAL A 121 9.87 16.69 -11.82
C VAL A 121 11.26 16.69 -12.47
N ALA A 122 12.05 17.72 -12.18
CA ALA A 122 13.43 17.84 -12.60
C ALA A 122 14.37 17.51 -11.43
N ILE A 123 15.16 16.46 -11.56
CA ILE A 123 16.13 16.02 -10.55
C ILE A 123 17.53 16.42 -11.03
N ARG A 124 18.20 17.27 -10.25
CA ARG A 124 19.65 17.51 -10.42
C ARG A 124 20.39 16.52 -9.53
N LEU A 125 21.33 15.82 -10.13
CA LEU A 125 22.17 14.87 -9.41
C LEU A 125 23.65 15.05 -9.81
N SER A 126 24.54 14.52 -8.99
CA SER A 126 25.97 14.39 -9.29
C SER A 126 26.29 12.93 -9.55
N ARG A 127 26.82 12.65 -10.73
CA ARG A 127 27.29 11.33 -11.15
C ARG A 127 28.79 11.39 -11.40
N ASN A 128 29.58 10.74 -10.56
CA ASN A 128 31.05 10.82 -10.63
C ASN A 128 31.55 12.28 -10.69
N THR A 129 30.99 13.14 -9.84
CA THR A 129 31.26 14.58 -9.78
C THR A 129 30.74 15.42 -10.97
N VAL A 130 30.15 14.79 -11.99
CA VAL A 130 29.56 15.47 -13.13
C VAL A 130 28.09 15.78 -12.84
N PRO A 131 27.64 17.04 -13.02
CA PRO A 131 26.24 17.37 -12.85
C PRO A 131 25.38 16.78 -13.97
N VAL A 132 24.28 16.15 -13.62
CA VAL A 132 23.31 15.57 -14.54
C VAL A 132 21.92 16.10 -14.18
N LEU A 133 21.10 16.38 -15.18
CA LEU A 133 19.70 16.74 -15.03
C LEU A 133 18.84 15.61 -15.61
N ALA A 134 18.03 14.99 -14.76
CA ALA A 134 17.05 13.99 -15.14
C ALA A 134 15.64 14.57 -15.03
N LYS A 135 14.78 14.33 -16.02
CA LYS A 135 13.35 14.64 -15.97
C LYS A 135 12.59 13.35 -15.72
N VAL A 136 11.76 13.35 -14.70
CA VAL A 136 11.08 12.13 -14.20
C VAL A 136 9.60 12.42 -14.06
N GLN A 137 8.76 11.61 -14.66
CA GLN A 137 7.32 11.63 -14.40
C GLN A 137 7.02 10.69 -13.24
N LEU A 138 6.59 11.24 -12.11
CA LEU A 138 6.25 10.46 -10.92
C LEU A 138 5.05 9.55 -11.19
N THR A 139 5.03 8.37 -10.55
CA THR A 139 3.93 7.40 -10.63
C THR A 139 3.40 7.08 -9.25
N THR A 140 2.60 6.05 -9.11
CA THR A 140 2.27 5.44 -7.83
C THR A 140 2.97 4.09 -7.69
N ARG A 141 3.15 3.63 -6.45
CA ARG A 141 3.66 2.27 -6.18
C ARG A 141 2.73 1.21 -6.80
N ASP A 142 1.43 1.40 -6.68
CA ASP A 142 0.42 0.48 -7.23
C ASP A 142 0.45 0.43 -8.76
N ALA A 143 0.65 1.56 -9.43
CA ALA A 143 0.78 1.57 -10.89
C ALA A 143 2.03 0.78 -11.36
N LEU A 144 3.11 0.81 -10.58
CA LEU A 144 4.28 -0.02 -10.87
C LEU A 144 3.98 -1.51 -10.62
N LEU A 145 3.33 -1.85 -9.51
CA LEU A 145 2.91 -3.22 -9.20
C LEU A 145 2.01 -3.80 -10.31
N ARG A 146 1.07 -3.02 -10.80
CA ARG A 146 0.16 -3.48 -11.88
C ARG A 146 0.88 -3.87 -13.18
N LYS A 147 2.10 -3.39 -13.42
CA LYS A 147 2.90 -3.78 -14.59
C LYS A 147 3.34 -5.25 -14.58
N VAL A 148 3.30 -5.93 -13.43
CA VAL A 148 3.63 -7.35 -13.33
C VAL A 148 2.43 -8.28 -13.55
N ILE A 149 1.20 -7.73 -13.55
CA ILE A 149 -0.01 -8.50 -13.86
C ILE A 149 0.08 -9.01 -15.30
N GLY A 150 -0.20 -10.30 -15.49
CA GLY A 150 -0.09 -10.99 -16.78
C GLY A 150 1.32 -11.50 -17.10
N LYS A 151 2.33 -11.14 -16.29
CA LYS A 151 3.70 -11.71 -16.43
C LYS A 151 3.81 -13.01 -15.61
N PRO A 152 4.71 -13.93 -16.02
CA PRO A 152 5.01 -15.10 -15.21
C PRO A 152 5.65 -14.71 -13.88
N MET A 153 5.34 -15.45 -12.83
CA MET A 153 6.02 -15.33 -11.55
C MET A 153 7.49 -15.71 -11.69
N VAL A 154 8.34 -14.99 -11.00
CA VAL A 154 9.79 -15.29 -10.94
C VAL A 154 10.04 -16.58 -10.16
N GLU A 155 11.14 -17.24 -10.46
CA GLU A 155 11.61 -18.38 -9.68
C GLU A 155 11.85 -17.98 -8.23
N THR A 156 11.40 -18.80 -7.30
CA THR A 156 11.55 -18.57 -5.87
C THR A 156 12.16 -19.78 -5.21
N ASN A 157 12.93 -19.55 -4.15
CA ASN A 157 13.49 -20.61 -3.33
C ASN A 157 12.99 -20.45 -1.89
N LEU A 158 11.82 -21.00 -1.64
CA LEU A 158 11.14 -20.92 -0.36
C LEU A 158 11.18 -22.28 0.33
N VAL A 159 11.34 -22.30 1.66
CA VAL A 159 11.32 -23.50 2.48
C VAL A 159 10.16 -23.42 3.46
N GLY A 160 9.30 -24.41 3.45
CA GLY A 160 8.20 -24.53 4.42
C GLY A 160 8.72 -24.62 5.84
N VAL A 161 8.12 -23.86 6.74
CA VAL A 161 8.56 -23.77 8.14
C VAL A 161 8.23 -25.05 8.92
N GLU A 162 7.14 -25.68 8.58
CA GLU A 162 6.66 -26.89 9.27
C GLU A 162 7.21 -28.18 8.65
N ASP A 163 7.09 -28.30 7.33
CA ASP A 163 7.39 -29.52 6.58
C ASP A 163 8.79 -29.56 5.97
N GLY A 164 9.49 -28.41 5.91
CA GLY A 164 10.78 -28.29 5.25
C GLY A 164 10.73 -28.48 3.73
N ALA A 165 9.53 -28.51 3.14
CA ALA A 165 9.37 -28.67 1.70
C ALA A 165 9.85 -27.41 0.96
N THR A 166 10.41 -27.61 -0.23
CA THR A 166 10.80 -26.49 -1.09
C THR A 166 9.63 -26.07 -1.95
N TYR A 167 9.33 -24.76 -1.94
CA TYR A 167 8.30 -24.15 -2.75
C TYR A 167 8.94 -23.24 -3.80
N ASP A 168 8.65 -23.50 -5.05
CA ASP A 168 8.91 -22.56 -6.15
C ASP A 168 7.57 -22.06 -6.70
N LEU A 169 7.29 -20.76 -6.50
CA LEU A 169 6.03 -20.16 -6.90
C LEU A 169 5.85 -20.14 -8.42
N SER A 170 6.96 -20.16 -9.19
CA SER A 170 6.90 -20.28 -10.65
C SER A 170 6.50 -21.69 -11.12
N ALA A 171 6.70 -22.70 -10.25
CA ALA A 171 6.47 -24.10 -10.54
C ALA A 171 5.18 -24.66 -9.94
N LEU A 172 4.34 -23.87 -9.29
CA LEU A 172 3.02 -24.26 -8.76
C LEU A 172 2.02 -24.58 -9.90
N ARG A 173 2.44 -25.45 -10.84
CA ARG A 173 1.69 -25.77 -12.05
C ARG A 173 0.39 -26.48 -11.71
N GLY A 174 -0.69 -25.97 -12.30
CA GLY A 174 -2.04 -26.52 -12.13
C GLY A 174 -2.76 -26.05 -10.87
N THR A 175 -2.08 -25.41 -9.93
CA THR A 175 -2.66 -24.96 -8.66
C THR A 175 -2.62 -23.43 -8.57
N PRO A 176 -3.75 -22.73 -8.71
CA PRO A 176 -3.79 -21.29 -8.45
C PRO A 176 -3.54 -21.02 -6.97
N ALA A 177 -2.92 -19.89 -6.66
CA ALA A 177 -2.54 -19.57 -5.29
C ALA A 177 -2.77 -18.11 -4.91
N ILE A 178 -3.13 -17.89 -3.65
CA ILE A 178 -3.08 -16.60 -2.96
C ILE A 178 -1.85 -16.61 -2.06
N ILE A 179 -0.92 -15.70 -2.30
CA ILE A 179 0.35 -15.63 -1.60
C ILE A 179 0.39 -14.33 -0.82
N GLY A 180 0.47 -14.40 0.49
CA GLY A 180 0.62 -13.25 1.37
C GLY A 180 2.07 -13.06 1.76
N LEU A 181 2.66 -11.90 1.46
CA LEU A 181 4.01 -11.52 1.84
C LEU A 181 3.98 -10.95 3.24
N TYR A 182 4.30 -11.77 4.21
CA TYR A 182 4.09 -11.51 5.63
C TYR A 182 5.36 -10.98 6.31
N ASP A 183 5.26 -9.77 6.87
CA ASP A 183 6.24 -9.25 7.82
C ASP A 183 5.70 -9.48 9.25
N PRO A 184 6.43 -10.20 10.14
CA PRO A 184 6.02 -10.41 11.53
C PRO A 184 5.79 -9.11 12.33
N ALA A 185 6.33 -7.99 11.87
CA ALA A 185 6.08 -6.68 12.47
C ALA A 185 4.68 -6.12 12.16
N CYS A 186 3.94 -6.71 11.20
CA CYS A 186 2.55 -6.37 10.92
C CYS A 186 1.62 -7.14 11.87
N VAL A 187 1.23 -6.50 12.96
CA VAL A 187 0.49 -7.16 14.07
C VAL A 187 -0.85 -7.76 13.62
N ASP A 188 -1.59 -7.06 12.76
CA ASP A 188 -2.96 -7.45 12.38
C ASP A 188 -3.02 -8.19 11.03
N CYS A 189 -1.89 -8.29 10.30
CA CYS A 189 -1.85 -8.94 8.99
C CYS A 189 -2.22 -10.45 9.04
N GLY A 190 -2.00 -11.09 10.17
CA GLY A 190 -2.38 -12.49 10.39
C GLY A 190 -3.88 -12.74 10.19
N SER A 191 -4.73 -11.80 10.55
CA SER A 191 -6.19 -11.91 10.42
C SER A 191 -6.66 -12.01 8.96
N LEU A 192 -5.90 -11.47 8.01
CA LEU A 192 -6.21 -11.55 6.59
C LEU A 192 -6.09 -12.98 6.06
N PHE A 193 -5.14 -13.76 6.58
CA PHE A 193 -5.00 -15.17 6.18
C PHE A 193 -6.22 -15.99 6.56
N SER A 194 -6.82 -15.76 7.74
CA SER A 194 -8.07 -16.40 8.14
C SER A 194 -9.22 -16.04 7.19
N LYS A 195 -9.28 -14.79 6.68
CA LYS A 195 -10.26 -14.41 5.66
C LYS A 195 -10.01 -15.10 4.32
N PHE A 196 -8.73 -15.25 3.89
CA PHE A 196 -8.38 -15.99 2.67
C PHE A 196 -8.75 -17.45 2.76
N GLU A 197 -8.42 -18.09 3.88
CA GLU A 197 -8.75 -19.49 4.15
C GLU A 197 -10.27 -19.74 4.17
N ALA A 198 -11.02 -18.89 4.87
CA ALA A 198 -12.47 -18.99 4.92
C ALA A 198 -13.09 -18.88 3.53
N TRP A 199 -12.61 -17.94 2.72
CA TRP A 199 -13.09 -17.75 1.35
C TRP A 199 -12.74 -18.94 0.46
N THR A 200 -11.52 -19.47 0.49
CA THR A 200 -11.10 -20.62 -0.32
C THR A 200 -11.86 -21.89 0.07
N ARG A 201 -12.12 -22.07 1.37
CA ARG A 201 -12.92 -23.19 1.90
C ARG A 201 -14.38 -23.11 1.44
N ASP A 202 -15.00 -21.92 1.49
CA ASP A 202 -16.36 -21.72 0.98
C ASP A 202 -16.45 -22.04 -0.52
N LYS A 203 -15.45 -21.62 -1.31
CA LYS A 203 -15.37 -21.94 -2.74
C LYS A 203 -15.24 -23.43 -3.00
N ALA A 204 -14.39 -24.13 -2.27
CA ALA A 204 -14.22 -25.57 -2.40
C ALA A 204 -15.52 -26.35 -2.07
N HIS A 205 -16.23 -25.95 -1.01
CA HIS A 205 -17.53 -26.51 -0.65
C HIS A 205 -18.60 -26.31 -1.73
N LYS A 206 -18.52 -25.23 -2.49
CA LYS A 206 -19.41 -24.95 -3.63
C LYS A 206 -18.96 -25.62 -4.93
N GLY A 207 -18.01 -26.56 -4.88
CA GLY A 207 -17.48 -27.27 -6.06
C GLY A 207 -16.54 -26.42 -6.92
N GLY A 208 -16.04 -25.33 -6.39
CA GLY A 208 -15.00 -24.51 -7.02
C GLY A 208 -13.63 -25.21 -7.05
N PRO A 209 -12.68 -24.65 -7.80
CA PRO A 209 -11.31 -25.17 -7.80
C PRO A 209 -10.65 -24.92 -6.46
N GLN A 210 -9.76 -25.85 -6.07
CA GLN A 210 -8.94 -25.69 -4.89
C GLN A 210 -7.85 -24.64 -5.16
N LEU A 211 -7.73 -23.66 -4.26
CA LEU A 211 -6.65 -22.67 -4.27
C LEU A 211 -5.71 -22.93 -3.07
N LEU A 212 -4.43 -22.74 -3.30
CA LEU A 212 -3.44 -22.72 -2.22
C LEU A 212 -3.44 -21.31 -1.60
N VAL A 213 -3.46 -21.24 -0.27
CA VAL A 213 -3.13 -20.02 0.47
C VAL A 213 -1.78 -20.24 1.13
N LEU A 214 -0.83 -19.36 0.90
CA LEU A 214 0.53 -19.45 1.40
C LEU A 214 0.97 -18.12 2.01
N ALA A 215 1.42 -18.16 3.25
CA ALA A 215 2.15 -17.04 3.85
C ALA A 215 3.64 -17.17 3.51
N VAL A 216 4.27 -16.09 3.09
CA VAL A 216 5.69 -16.05 2.76
C VAL A 216 6.37 -14.94 3.53
N THR A 217 7.47 -15.25 4.21
CA THR A 217 8.31 -14.25 4.87
C THR A 217 9.69 -14.21 4.26
N SER A 218 10.27 -13.01 4.13
CA SER A 218 11.60 -12.83 3.56
C SER A 218 12.71 -13.08 4.60
N GLY A 219 13.84 -13.61 4.15
CA GLY A 219 15.05 -13.77 4.93
C GLY A 219 15.22 -15.15 5.56
N LYS A 220 16.27 -15.28 6.39
CA LYS A 220 16.50 -16.52 7.14
C LYS A 220 15.42 -16.68 8.19
N PRO A 221 14.85 -17.88 8.34
CA PRO A 221 13.85 -18.14 9.36
C PRO A 221 14.40 -17.79 10.75
N PRO A 222 13.84 -16.80 11.46
CA PRO A 222 14.11 -16.64 12.86
C PRO A 222 13.70 -17.94 13.59
N GLN A 223 14.36 -18.27 14.70
CA GLN A 223 14.03 -19.46 15.49
C GLN A 223 12.54 -19.48 15.95
N ASP A 224 11.93 -18.29 15.92
CA ASP A 224 10.54 -18.07 16.34
C ASP A 224 9.48 -18.30 15.26
N LEU A 225 9.88 -18.62 14.00
CA LEU A 225 8.91 -18.85 12.91
C LEU A 225 7.96 -20.03 13.18
N LYS A 226 8.40 -21.03 13.95
CA LYS A 226 7.52 -22.13 14.34
C LYS A 226 6.38 -21.68 15.27
N MET A 227 6.62 -20.68 16.11
CA MET A 227 5.55 -20.08 16.90
C MET A 227 4.61 -19.27 16.01
N LEU A 228 5.17 -18.54 15.06
CA LEU A 228 4.40 -17.76 14.09
C LEU A 228 3.54 -18.69 13.21
N GLN A 229 4.10 -19.80 12.71
CA GLN A 229 3.34 -20.81 11.96
C GLN A 229 2.12 -21.29 12.72
N ARG A 230 2.24 -21.51 14.03
CA ARG A 230 1.12 -21.97 14.88
C ARG A 230 0.01 -20.93 15.06
N SER A 231 0.33 -19.66 14.85
CA SER A 231 -0.65 -18.55 14.92
C SER A 231 -1.33 -18.27 13.57
N LEU A 232 -0.83 -18.86 12.48
CA LEU A 232 -1.40 -18.73 11.15
C LEU A 232 -2.16 -20.02 10.80
N ASP A 233 -3.37 -19.87 10.29
CA ASP A 233 -4.20 -20.99 9.83
C ASP A 233 -3.75 -21.52 8.44
N VAL A 234 -2.66 -20.98 7.89
CA VAL A 234 -2.13 -21.31 6.56
C VAL A 234 -0.67 -21.70 6.62
N PRO A 235 -0.17 -22.50 5.66
CA PRO A 235 1.26 -22.82 5.58
C PRO A 235 2.11 -21.56 5.49
N LEU A 236 3.24 -21.54 6.22
CA LEU A 236 4.24 -20.50 6.19
C LEU A 236 5.51 -21.02 5.51
N ALA A 237 6.01 -20.32 4.52
CA ALA A 237 7.29 -20.55 3.91
C ALA A 237 8.22 -19.34 4.12
N ALA A 238 9.51 -19.63 4.24
CA ALA A 238 10.53 -18.60 4.41
C ALA A 238 11.59 -18.72 3.31
N GLY A 239 12.08 -17.60 2.84
CA GLY A 239 13.14 -17.58 1.83
C GLY A 239 13.18 -16.35 0.96
N ASP A 240 13.76 -16.50 -0.21
CA ASP A 240 13.92 -15.42 -1.17
C ASP A 240 12.81 -15.44 -2.22
N LEU A 241 12.14 -14.31 -2.38
CA LEU A 241 11.03 -14.13 -3.34
C LEU A 241 11.50 -13.77 -4.74
N GLY A 242 12.79 -13.71 -4.98
CA GLY A 242 13.33 -13.25 -6.25
C GLY A 242 14.47 -14.09 -6.85
N GLY A 243 14.74 -15.28 -6.29
CA GLY A 243 15.88 -16.10 -6.71
C GLY A 243 17.24 -15.55 -6.25
N ALA A 244 18.34 -16.11 -6.73
CA ALA A 244 19.69 -15.68 -6.37
C ALA A 244 20.02 -14.23 -6.76
N ASP A 245 19.31 -13.70 -7.78
CA ASP A 245 19.35 -12.29 -8.25
C ASP A 245 18.14 -11.49 -7.74
N SER A 246 17.69 -11.76 -6.52
CA SER A 246 16.51 -11.17 -5.88
C SER A 246 16.50 -9.65 -5.84
N ASP A 247 17.62 -9.05 -6.14
CA ASP A 247 17.77 -7.60 -6.24
C ASP A 247 16.96 -6.96 -7.37
N THR A 248 16.43 -7.74 -8.28
CA THR A 248 15.66 -7.25 -9.43
C THR A 248 14.15 -7.47 -9.33
N SER A 249 13.67 -8.14 -8.28
CA SER A 249 12.23 -8.39 -8.13
C SER A 249 11.48 -7.14 -7.64
N PRO A 250 10.57 -6.57 -8.44
CA PRO A 250 9.75 -5.45 -8.00
C PRO A 250 8.83 -5.82 -6.82
N PHE A 251 8.49 -7.10 -6.67
CA PHE A 251 7.64 -7.59 -5.58
C PHE A 251 8.28 -7.38 -4.21
N ARG A 252 9.57 -7.68 -4.07
CA ARG A 252 10.27 -7.59 -2.81
C ARG A 252 10.29 -6.17 -2.24
N GLU A 253 10.61 -5.19 -3.08
CA GLU A 253 10.76 -3.80 -2.64
C GLU A 253 9.43 -3.11 -2.39
N LEU A 254 8.42 -3.48 -3.20
CA LEU A 254 7.16 -2.76 -3.21
C LEU A 254 6.15 -3.28 -2.19
N VAL A 255 6.26 -4.55 -1.83
CA VAL A 255 5.26 -5.21 -0.97
C VAL A 255 5.79 -5.48 0.43
N ILE A 256 7.06 -5.89 0.57
CA ILE A 256 7.66 -6.23 1.87
C ILE A 256 8.07 -4.99 2.67
N SER A 257 8.26 -3.85 2.05
CA SER A 257 8.70 -2.62 2.74
C SER A 257 7.63 -1.94 3.59
N ASP A 258 6.38 -2.36 3.49
CA ASP A 258 5.26 -1.75 4.21
C ASP A 258 4.83 -2.61 5.39
N ARG A 259 5.23 -2.20 6.61
CA ARG A 259 4.97 -2.94 7.85
C ARG A 259 3.52 -2.85 8.34
N GLU A 260 2.70 -2.03 7.75
CA GLU A 260 1.30 -1.83 8.14
C GLU A 260 0.33 -2.56 7.21
N ARG A 261 0.86 -3.16 6.14
CA ARG A 261 0.05 -3.80 5.10
C ARG A 261 0.62 -5.16 4.72
N LEU A 262 -0.28 -6.09 4.41
CA LEU A 262 0.07 -7.37 3.82
C LEU A 262 0.19 -7.21 2.32
N GLY A 263 1.35 -7.51 1.76
CA GLY A 263 1.49 -7.67 0.32
C GLY A 263 0.84 -8.96 -0.14
N VAL A 264 0.00 -8.89 -1.17
CA VAL A 264 -0.68 -10.09 -1.69
C VAL A 264 -0.45 -10.23 -3.18
N ILE A 265 -0.16 -11.44 -3.61
CA ILE A 265 -0.01 -11.86 -5.00
C ILE A 265 -0.99 -12.99 -5.26
N VAL A 266 -1.74 -12.94 -6.37
CA VAL A 266 -2.52 -14.08 -6.86
C VAL A 266 -1.90 -14.56 -8.15
N ILE A 267 -1.62 -15.87 -8.22
CA ILE A 267 -1.14 -16.54 -9.44
C ILE A 267 -2.14 -17.58 -9.92
N ASP A 268 -2.22 -17.77 -11.23
CA ASP A 268 -3.00 -18.86 -11.82
C ASP A 268 -2.18 -20.16 -11.88
N GLY A 269 -2.83 -21.26 -12.29
CA GLY A 269 -2.17 -22.54 -12.40
C GLY A 269 -1.06 -22.65 -13.45
N ARG A 270 -0.80 -21.56 -14.22
CA ARG A 270 0.34 -21.45 -15.13
C ARG A 270 1.49 -20.66 -14.50
N GLY A 271 1.32 -20.20 -13.24
CA GLY A 271 2.29 -19.35 -12.58
C GLY A 271 2.25 -17.90 -13.06
N THR A 272 1.15 -17.45 -13.70
CA THR A 272 1.01 -16.09 -14.17
C THR A 272 0.34 -15.22 -13.11
N VAL A 273 0.90 -14.04 -12.84
CA VAL A 273 0.34 -13.09 -11.87
C VAL A 273 -0.98 -12.54 -12.37
N GLN A 274 -2.03 -12.67 -11.56
CA GLN A 274 -3.38 -12.19 -11.86
C GLN A 274 -3.77 -10.97 -10.99
N TYR A 275 -3.16 -10.84 -9.83
CA TYR A 275 -3.33 -9.72 -8.90
C TYR A 275 -2.04 -9.48 -8.13
N VAL A 276 -1.79 -8.23 -7.82
CA VAL A 276 -0.75 -7.82 -6.87
C VAL A 276 -1.15 -6.50 -6.23
N GLY A 277 -1.05 -6.43 -4.91
CA GLY A 277 -1.35 -5.20 -4.18
C GLY A 277 -1.16 -5.37 -2.67
N PRO A 278 -0.98 -4.26 -1.95
CA PRO A 278 -0.99 -4.25 -0.50
C PRO A 278 -2.43 -4.22 0.04
N ILE A 279 -2.66 -4.89 1.17
CA ILE A 279 -3.92 -4.86 1.91
C ILE A 279 -3.64 -4.40 3.33
N ALA A 280 -4.25 -3.29 3.75
CA ALA A 280 -4.22 -2.85 5.14
C ALA A 280 -5.34 -3.56 5.91
N PRO A 281 -5.06 -4.29 7.01
CA PRO A 281 -6.07 -5.11 7.69
C PRO A 281 -7.20 -4.31 8.35
N ASN A 282 -6.95 -3.06 8.71
CA ASN A 282 -7.88 -2.21 9.47
C ASN A 282 -8.20 -0.89 8.76
N SER A 283 -8.17 -0.86 7.43
CA SER A 283 -8.54 0.30 6.63
C SER A 283 -10.02 0.26 6.23
N ASP A 284 -10.63 1.42 6.01
CA ASP A 284 -12.03 1.55 5.58
C ASP A 284 -12.26 0.90 4.19
N ASP A 285 -11.22 0.74 3.38
CA ASP A 285 -11.27 0.14 2.05
C ASP A 285 -10.89 -1.35 2.03
N THR A 286 -10.57 -1.96 3.18
CA THR A 286 -10.13 -3.36 3.28
C THR A 286 -11.08 -4.33 2.58
N ASP A 287 -12.37 -4.20 2.81
CA ASP A 287 -13.35 -5.13 2.25
C ASP A 287 -13.47 -4.96 0.71
N ALA A 288 -13.38 -3.73 0.20
CA ALA A 288 -13.39 -3.48 -1.25
C ALA A 288 -12.13 -4.07 -1.93
N VAL A 289 -10.97 -3.94 -1.30
CA VAL A 289 -9.72 -4.52 -1.80
C VAL A 289 -9.75 -6.06 -1.75
N LEU A 290 -10.36 -6.64 -0.70
CA LEU A 290 -10.58 -8.09 -0.61
C LEU A 290 -11.52 -8.60 -1.70
N ASP A 291 -12.58 -7.88 -2.03
CA ASP A 291 -13.49 -8.23 -3.12
C ASP A 291 -12.76 -8.24 -4.48
N GLU A 292 -11.90 -7.25 -4.75
CA GLU A 292 -11.07 -7.21 -5.96
C GLU A 292 -10.11 -8.42 -6.00
N LEU A 293 -9.43 -8.71 -4.89
CA LEU A 293 -8.53 -9.86 -4.78
C LEU A 293 -9.26 -11.18 -5.03
N PHE A 294 -10.41 -11.38 -4.39
CA PHE A 294 -11.18 -12.62 -4.53
C PHE A 294 -11.76 -12.79 -5.93
N ALA A 295 -12.13 -11.70 -6.60
CA ALA A 295 -12.52 -11.74 -8.00
C ALA A 295 -11.34 -12.17 -8.91
N ALA A 296 -10.16 -11.66 -8.66
CA ALA A 296 -8.94 -12.07 -9.37
C ALA A 296 -8.58 -13.55 -9.09
N ALA A 297 -8.74 -14.00 -7.85
CA ALA A 297 -8.50 -15.40 -7.47
C ALA A 297 -9.49 -16.36 -8.14
N ASP A 298 -10.77 -16.00 -8.23
CA ASP A 298 -11.78 -16.73 -9.01
C ASP A 298 -11.39 -16.83 -10.49
N GLN A 299 -10.91 -15.74 -11.08
CA GLN A 299 -10.45 -15.73 -12.46
C GLN A 299 -9.21 -16.60 -12.67
N ALA A 300 -8.23 -16.51 -11.77
CA ALA A 300 -7.04 -17.36 -11.76
C ALA A 300 -7.40 -18.85 -11.74
N ALA A 301 -8.33 -19.20 -10.87
CA ALA A 301 -8.82 -20.56 -10.70
C ALA A 301 -9.53 -21.14 -11.96
N ARG A 302 -10.26 -20.30 -12.70
CA ARG A 302 -10.91 -20.70 -13.97
C ARG A 302 -9.91 -20.90 -15.09
N ARG A 303 -8.82 -20.14 -15.13
CA ARG A 303 -7.76 -20.24 -16.14
C ARG A 303 -6.83 -21.43 -15.94
N SER A 304 -6.90 -22.06 -14.76
CA SER A 304 -6.09 -23.24 -14.39
C SER A 304 -6.71 -24.56 -14.88
N LYS A 305 -7.93 -24.54 -15.39
CA LYS A 305 -8.60 -25.69 -16.04
C LYS A 305 -8.25 -25.72 -17.51
#